data_cd52dead036648f591a17d873c78d51b
#
_entry.id   cd52dead036648f591a17d873c78d51b
#
_cell.length_a   1.000
_cell.length_b   1.000
_cell.length_c   1.000
_cell.angle_alpha   90.00
_cell.angle_beta   90.00
_cell.angle_gamma   90.00
#
_symmetry.space_group_name_H-M   'P 1'
#
loop_
_entity.id
_entity.type
_entity.pdbx_description
1 polymer ?
#
loop_
_entity_poly.entity_id
_entity_poly.type
_entity_poly.pdbx_seq_one_letter_code
_entity_poly.pdbx_strand_id
1 'polypeptide(L)'
;AASDVYKRQPKHEVRAAWVTAVYGLDWPRTRATNPQTIRKQKEELIDILDKLKAANFNTVLFQTRTRGDVLYPSAIEPFNSILTGKTGGNPGYDPLAFAIEECHKRGMECHAWMVTIPLGNKKHVASLGSQSVTKRMKEICVPYKREYFLNPGHPATKEYLMKLVREVVSGYDVDGVHFDYLRYPENAPLFPDKYDFRRYNKGRTLDQWRRDNISEIVRYIYKGVKAMKPWVKVSTC
;
A
#
# COMPACT_ATOMS: atom_id res chain seq x y z
N ALA A 1 2.78 -39.21 21.28
CA ALA A 1 3.06 -38.64 19.96
C ALA A 1 2.11 -37.51 19.59
N ALA A 2 0.81 -37.53 19.90
CA ALA A 2 -0.12 -36.42 19.64
C ALA A 2 0.08 -35.23 20.59
N SER A 3 0.62 -35.43 21.78
CA SER A 3 0.85 -34.35 22.77
C SER A 3 2.03 -33.44 22.46
N ASP A 4 2.97 -33.85 21.60
CA ASP A 4 4.16 -33.03 21.27
C ASP A 4 3.91 -31.99 20.17
N VAL A 5 2.91 -32.21 19.34
CA VAL A 5 2.52 -31.26 18.29
C VAL A 5 1.94 -29.98 18.92
N TYR A 6 1.18 -30.11 20.00
CA TYR A 6 0.61 -28.95 20.71
C TYR A 6 1.65 -28.15 21.53
N LYS A 7 2.79 -28.71 21.84
CA LYS A 7 3.86 -28.02 22.58
C LYS A 7 4.74 -27.13 21.72
N ARG A 8 4.58 -27.17 20.39
CA ARG A 8 5.36 -26.37 19.42
C ARG A 8 4.57 -25.23 18.76
N GLN A 9 3.47 -24.83 19.33
CA GLN A 9 2.76 -23.65 18.82
C GLN A 9 3.62 -22.40 19.04
N PRO A 10 3.69 -21.49 18.05
CA PRO A 10 4.42 -20.26 18.23
C PRO A 10 3.81 -19.47 19.40
N LYS A 11 4.69 -18.92 20.26
CA LYS A 11 4.26 -18.11 21.41
C LYS A 11 3.43 -16.87 21.01
N HIS A 12 3.55 -16.46 19.76
CA HIS A 12 2.86 -15.31 19.19
C HIS A 12 2.24 -15.70 17.86
N GLU A 13 0.94 -15.75 17.82
CA GLU A 13 0.17 -15.97 16.61
C GLU A 13 -0.29 -14.64 16.04
N VAL A 14 -0.14 -14.44 14.71
CA VAL A 14 -0.68 -13.29 14.02
C VAL A 14 -2.12 -13.59 13.59
N ARG A 15 -3.05 -12.82 14.11
CA ARG A 15 -4.47 -12.83 13.73
C ARG A 15 -4.78 -11.48 13.10
N ALA A 16 -4.62 -11.40 11.80
CA ALA A 16 -4.69 -10.16 11.06
C ALA A 16 -5.98 -10.04 10.25
N ALA A 17 -6.47 -8.82 10.12
CA ALA A 17 -7.57 -8.46 9.23
C ALA A 17 -7.15 -7.33 8.30
N TRP A 18 -7.62 -7.41 7.07
CA TRP A 18 -7.49 -6.36 6.07
C TRP A 18 -8.62 -5.35 6.23
N VAL A 19 -8.29 -4.07 6.28
CA VAL A 19 -9.27 -2.97 6.21
C VAL A 19 -9.08 -2.26 4.89
N THR A 20 -10.01 -2.47 3.98
CA THR A 20 -9.94 -2.02 2.59
C THR A 20 -10.58 -0.65 2.43
N ALA A 21 -9.85 0.29 1.84
CA ALA A 21 -10.36 1.62 1.53
C ALA A 21 -10.85 1.75 0.08
N VAL A 22 -10.32 0.93 -0.83
CA VAL A 22 -10.69 0.99 -2.24
C VAL A 22 -12.22 0.82 -2.39
N TYR A 23 -12.84 1.72 -3.13
CA TYR A 23 -14.31 1.81 -3.30
C TYR A 23 -15.10 1.93 -1.99
N GLY A 24 -14.46 2.22 -0.86
CA GLY A 24 -15.12 2.27 0.45
C GLY A 24 -15.69 0.92 0.90
N LEU A 25 -15.09 -0.20 0.47
CA LEU A 25 -15.61 -1.53 0.76
C LEU A 25 -15.74 -1.78 2.26
N ASP A 26 -14.72 -1.43 3.04
CA ASP A 26 -14.77 -1.52 4.49
C ASP A 26 -14.89 -0.14 5.13
N TRP A 27 -14.05 0.81 4.70
CA TRP A 27 -13.93 2.14 5.28
C TRP A 27 -13.29 3.12 4.28
N PRO A 28 -13.70 4.41 4.26
CA PRO A 28 -14.85 4.99 4.95
C PRO A 28 -16.14 4.88 4.11
N ARG A 29 -17.28 4.95 4.77
CA ARG A 29 -18.60 5.08 4.14
C ARG A 29 -19.07 6.54 4.08
N THR A 30 -18.71 7.32 5.09
CA THR A 30 -19.02 8.74 5.18
C THR A 30 -17.88 9.59 4.62
N ARG A 31 -18.20 10.57 3.79
CA ARG A 31 -17.24 11.56 3.29
C ARG A 31 -17.01 12.65 4.35
N ALA A 32 -15.75 12.93 4.66
CA ALA A 32 -15.37 13.96 5.63
C ALA A 32 -15.33 15.33 4.94
N THR A 33 -16.35 16.15 5.16
CA THR A 33 -16.50 17.47 4.54
C THR A 33 -16.74 18.60 5.54
N ASN A 34 -17.05 18.25 6.79
CA ASN A 34 -17.28 19.18 7.90
C ASN A 34 -16.95 18.49 9.24
N PRO A 35 -16.92 19.22 10.37
CA PRO A 35 -16.55 18.62 11.66
C PRO A 35 -17.42 17.43 12.07
N GLN A 36 -18.71 17.44 11.73
CA GLN A 36 -19.64 16.37 12.06
C GLN A 36 -19.34 15.11 11.26
N THR A 37 -19.13 15.24 9.94
CA THR A 37 -18.81 14.10 9.06
C THR A 37 -17.39 13.56 9.30
N ILE A 38 -16.44 14.39 9.71
CA ILE A 38 -15.13 13.97 10.18
C ILE A 38 -15.27 13.04 11.39
N ARG A 39 -16.04 13.44 12.39
CA ARG A 39 -16.30 12.58 13.57
C ARG A 39 -16.93 11.28 13.18
N LYS A 40 -17.96 11.31 12.32
CA LYS A 40 -18.64 10.11 11.85
C LYS A 40 -17.71 9.17 11.10
N GLN A 41 -16.85 9.70 10.23
CA GLN A 41 -15.85 8.90 9.52
C GLN A 41 -14.87 8.22 10.49
N LYS A 42 -14.43 8.91 11.52
CA LYS A 42 -13.58 8.37 12.58
C LYS A 42 -14.30 7.29 13.40
N GLU A 43 -15.55 7.52 13.77
CA GLU A 43 -16.40 6.57 14.52
C GLU A 43 -16.59 5.26 13.73
N GLU A 44 -16.76 5.35 12.43
CA GLU A 44 -16.85 4.16 11.56
C GLU A 44 -15.60 3.27 11.66
N LEU A 45 -14.41 3.85 11.70
CA LEU A 45 -13.16 3.08 11.89
C LEU A 45 -13.04 2.50 13.29
N ILE A 46 -13.40 3.28 14.31
CA ILE A 46 -13.43 2.81 15.70
C ILE A 46 -14.35 1.59 15.82
N ASP A 47 -15.52 1.63 15.21
CA ASP A 47 -16.48 0.51 15.19
C ASP A 47 -15.87 -0.77 14.60
N ILE A 48 -15.15 -0.64 13.48
CA ILE A 48 -14.45 -1.75 12.85
C ILE A 48 -13.40 -2.32 13.80
N LEU A 49 -12.57 -1.45 14.38
CA LEU A 49 -11.49 -1.86 15.27
C LEU A 49 -12.00 -2.50 16.56
N ASP A 50 -13.10 -2.01 17.12
CA ASP A 50 -13.75 -2.61 18.28
C ASP A 50 -14.25 -4.03 17.99
N LYS A 51 -14.87 -4.23 16.85
CA LYS A 51 -15.33 -5.56 16.40
C LYS A 51 -14.16 -6.52 16.19
N LEU A 52 -13.07 -6.05 15.58
CA LEU A 52 -11.87 -6.86 15.39
C LEU A 52 -11.23 -7.24 16.74
N LYS A 53 -11.15 -6.30 17.66
CA LYS A 53 -10.63 -6.57 19.00
C LYS A 53 -11.50 -7.58 19.76
N ALA A 54 -12.82 -7.43 19.69
CA ALA A 54 -13.76 -8.36 20.32
C ALA A 54 -13.66 -9.78 19.71
N ALA A 55 -13.33 -9.87 18.41
CA ALA A 55 -13.09 -11.15 17.73
C ALA A 55 -11.64 -11.66 17.89
N ASN A 56 -10.87 -11.05 18.80
CA ASN A 56 -9.52 -11.46 19.16
C ASN A 56 -8.47 -11.31 18.04
N PHE A 57 -8.67 -10.38 17.11
CA PHE A 57 -7.62 -9.96 16.17
C PHE A 57 -6.54 -9.14 16.90
N ASN A 58 -5.30 -9.25 16.46
CA ASN A 58 -4.16 -8.52 17.05
C ASN A 58 -3.38 -7.68 16.04
N THR A 59 -3.76 -7.72 14.78
CA THR A 59 -3.08 -7.00 13.70
C THR A 59 -4.09 -6.51 12.67
N VAL A 60 -3.93 -5.28 12.24
CA VAL A 60 -4.72 -4.66 11.18
C VAL A 60 -3.81 -4.28 10.03
N LEU A 61 -4.15 -4.71 8.82
CA LEU A 61 -3.56 -4.24 7.58
C LEU A 61 -4.44 -3.12 7.04
N PHE A 62 -4.06 -1.88 7.33
CA PHE A 62 -4.81 -0.68 6.96
C PHE A 62 -4.39 -0.20 5.58
N GLN A 63 -5.32 -0.16 4.62
CA GLN A 63 -5.00 0.25 3.26
C GLN A 63 -4.60 1.73 3.23
N THR A 64 -3.32 1.97 3.02
CA THR A 64 -2.67 3.28 3.11
C THR A 64 -2.42 3.88 1.73
N ARG A 65 -2.11 3.05 0.74
CA ARG A 65 -2.01 3.42 -0.67
C ARG A 65 -2.90 2.53 -1.50
N THR A 66 -3.72 3.11 -2.35
CA THR A 66 -4.66 2.38 -3.20
C THR A 66 -4.15 2.28 -4.65
N ARG A 67 -4.35 3.28 -5.48
CA ARG A 67 -4.00 3.26 -6.92
C ARG A 67 -3.38 4.58 -7.34
N GLY A 68 -2.15 4.85 -6.88
CA GLY A 68 -1.48 6.13 -7.11
C GLY A 68 -2.04 7.26 -6.26
N ASP A 69 -2.77 6.93 -5.22
CA ASP A 69 -3.32 7.82 -4.21
C ASP A 69 -3.28 7.18 -2.82
N VAL A 70 -3.39 7.99 -1.80
CA VAL A 70 -3.06 7.60 -0.43
C VAL A 70 -4.09 8.07 0.60
N LEU A 71 -4.02 7.51 1.80
CA LEU A 71 -4.86 7.83 2.94
C LEU A 71 -4.05 8.52 4.07
N TYR A 72 -3.07 9.29 3.71
CA TYR A 72 -2.29 10.15 4.61
C TYR A 72 -1.83 11.40 3.85
N PRO A 73 -1.49 12.51 4.53
CA PRO A 73 -0.95 13.68 3.85
C PRO A 73 0.44 13.38 3.29
N SER A 74 0.51 13.18 1.98
CA SER A 74 1.72 12.88 1.23
C SER A 74 2.19 14.09 0.42
N ALA A 75 3.51 14.29 0.36
CA ALA A 75 4.11 15.25 -0.56
C ALA A 75 4.23 14.70 -2.00
N ILE A 76 3.95 13.41 -2.20
CA ILE A 76 4.20 12.68 -3.45
C ILE A 76 2.90 12.37 -4.19
N GLU A 77 1.89 11.84 -3.51
CA GLU A 77 0.63 11.42 -4.10
C GLU A 77 -0.58 12.09 -3.43
N PRO A 78 -1.70 12.27 -4.14
CA PRO A 78 -2.87 12.94 -3.60
C PRO A 78 -3.65 12.05 -2.64
N PHE A 79 -4.45 12.67 -1.77
CA PHE A 79 -5.47 11.96 -1.01
C PHE A 79 -6.45 11.25 -1.94
N ASN A 80 -6.80 10.01 -1.59
CA ASN A 80 -7.84 9.27 -2.27
C ASN A 80 -9.20 9.98 -2.11
N SER A 81 -9.97 10.04 -3.20
CA SER A 81 -11.28 10.68 -3.24
C SER A 81 -12.32 10.07 -2.30
N ILE A 82 -12.10 8.83 -1.83
CA ILE A 82 -13.03 8.17 -0.91
C ILE A 82 -13.18 8.94 0.41
N LEU A 83 -12.13 9.65 0.84
CA LEU A 83 -12.14 10.38 2.10
C LEU A 83 -13.10 11.57 2.11
N THR A 84 -13.18 12.30 0.99
CA THR A 84 -13.94 13.56 0.91
C THR A 84 -14.90 13.63 -0.26
N GLY A 85 -14.83 12.69 -1.20
CA GLY A 85 -15.53 12.72 -2.47
C GLY A 85 -14.78 13.45 -3.58
N LYS A 86 -13.58 13.99 -3.28
CA LYS A 86 -12.76 14.73 -4.23
C LYS A 86 -11.29 14.27 -4.14
N THR A 87 -10.67 13.96 -5.29
CA THR A 87 -9.24 13.65 -5.37
C THR A 87 -8.41 14.79 -4.78
N GLY A 88 -7.47 14.45 -3.91
CA GLY A 88 -6.62 15.42 -3.22
C GLY A 88 -7.32 16.22 -2.13
N GLY A 89 -8.61 15.98 -1.92
CA GLY A 89 -9.37 16.65 -0.85
C GLY A 89 -8.84 16.28 0.52
N ASN A 90 -8.55 17.31 1.33
CA ASN A 90 -8.08 17.11 2.71
C ASN A 90 -9.26 16.76 3.62
N PRO A 91 -9.25 15.60 4.29
CA PRO A 91 -10.33 15.22 5.20
C PRO A 91 -10.33 15.98 6.53
N GLY A 92 -9.37 16.86 6.76
CA GLY A 92 -9.26 17.63 8.01
C GLY A 92 -8.58 16.88 9.16
N TYR A 93 -8.01 15.72 8.90
CA TYR A 93 -7.21 14.92 9.82
C TYR A 93 -6.31 13.98 9.04
N ASP A 94 -5.40 13.29 9.71
CA ASP A 94 -4.52 12.29 9.14
C ASP A 94 -5.11 10.88 9.37
N PRO A 95 -5.70 10.24 8.34
CA PRO A 95 -6.32 8.93 8.50
C PRO A 95 -5.36 7.82 8.95
N LEU A 96 -4.13 7.83 8.46
CA LEU A 96 -3.13 6.81 8.85
C LEU A 96 -2.71 6.99 10.31
N ALA A 97 -2.42 8.21 10.73
CA ALA A 97 -2.07 8.49 12.12
C ALA A 97 -3.21 8.10 13.06
N PHE A 98 -4.45 8.41 12.69
CA PHE A 98 -5.64 8.02 13.44
C PHE A 98 -5.80 6.50 13.54
N ALA A 99 -5.63 5.78 12.43
CA ALA A 99 -5.71 4.31 12.43
C ALA A 99 -4.66 3.68 13.34
N ILE A 100 -3.42 4.17 13.30
CA ILE A 100 -2.33 3.66 14.15
C ILE A 100 -2.64 3.90 15.62
N GLU A 101 -3.04 5.11 15.97
CA GLU A 101 -3.40 5.47 17.35
C GLU A 101 -4.52 4.60 17.89
N GLU A 102 -5.58 4.43 17.12
CA GLU A 102 -6.74 3.65 17.56
C GLU A 102 -6.45 2.12 17.60
N CYS A 103 -5.59 1.60 16.72
CA CYS A 103 -5.09 0.23 16.83
C CYS A 103 -4.28 0.05 18.12
N HIS A 104 -3.34 0.94 18.39
CA HIS A 104 -2.46 0.85 19.56
C HIS A 104 -3.23 0.97 20.88
N LYS A 105 -4.26 1.83 20.97
CA LYS A 105 -5.16 1.88 22.12
C LYS A 105 -5.80 0.54 22.46
N ARG A 106 -5.99 -0.32 21.46
CA ARG A 106 -6.59 -1.65 21.59
C ARG A 106 -5.56 -2.78 21.69
N GLY A 107 -4.28 -2.45 21.78
CA GLY A 107 -3.20 -3.44 21.80
C GLY A 107 -3.05 -4.21 20.49
N MET A 108 -3.49 -3.62 19.38
CA MET A 108 -3.34 -4.21 18.04
C MET A 108 -2.20 -3.52 17.28
N GLU A 109 -1.45 -4.30 16.50
CA GLU A 109 -0.50 -3.76 15.52
C GLU A 109 -1.25 -3.14 14.34
N CYS A 110 -0.69 -2.06 13.79
CA CYS A 110 -1.17 -1.45 12.56
C CYS A 110 -0.07 -1.49 11.50
N HIS A 111 -0.33 -2.22 10.43
CA HIS A 111 0.55 -2.31 9.27
C HIS A 111 -0.01 -1.45 8.13
N ALA A 112 0.83 -0.61 7.55
CA ALA A 112 0.47 0.14 6.37
C ALA A 112 0.42 -0.79 5.15
N TRP A 113 -0.77 -1.02 4.64
CA TRP A 113 -0.99 -1.82 3.44
C TRP A 113 -0.88 -0.90 2.21
N MET A 114 0.13 -1.16 1.39
CA MET A 114 0.45 -0.35 0.22
C MET A 114 0.31 -1.19 -1.05
N VAL A 115 -0.68 -0.88 -1.88
CA VAL A 115 -0.75 -1.38 -3.26
C VAL A 115 0.38 -0.72 -4.04
N THR A 116 1.16 -1.48 -4.79
CA THR A 116 2.42 -0.98 -5.36
C THR A 116 2.36 -0.70 -6.85
N ILE A 117 2.27 -1.73 -7.68
CA ILE A 117 2.42 -1.63 -9.15
C ILE A 117 1.17 -1.08 -9.84
N PRO A 118 -0.07 -1.53 -9.55
CA PRO A 118 -1.25 -1.02 -10.22
C PRO A 118 -1.53 0.45 -9.91
N LEU A 119 -1.92 1.21 -10.94
CA LEU A 119 -2.30 2.63 -10.84
C LEU A 119 -3.79 2.87 -11.16
N GLY A 120 -4.52 1.81 -11.51
CA GLY A 120 -5.93 1.88 -11.84
C GLY A 120 -6.22 2.07 -13.32
N ASN A 121 -7.51 2.12 -13.64
CA ASN A 121 -7.96 2.29 -15.01
C ASN A 121 -7.80 3.74 -15.52
N LYS A 122 -8.00 3.95 -16.80
CA LYS A 122 -7.86 5.28 -17.45
C LYS A 122 -8.71 6.35 -16.79
N LYS A 123 -9.93 6.02 -16.37
CA LYS A 123 -10.85 6.97 -15.72
C LYS A 123 -10.30 7.40 -14.36
N HIS A 124 -9.83 6.44 -13.58
CA HIS A 124 -9.21 6.72 -12.27
C HIS A 124 -7.97 7.59 -12.42
N VAL A 125 -7.04 7.20 -13.29
CA VAL A 125 -5.80 7.96 -13.55
C VAL A 125 -6.12 9.39 -14.01
N ALA A 126 -7.10 9.56 -14.90
CA ALA A 126 -7.54 10.87 -15.34
C ALA A 126 -8.08 11.73 -14.18
N SER A 127 -8.79 11.11 -13.23
CA SER A 127 -9.34 11.81 -12.06
C SER A 127 -8.25 12.36 -11.11
N LEU A 128 -7.05 11.80 -11.12
CA LEU A 128 -5.91 12.29 -10.34
C LEU A 128 -5.31 13.58 -10.93
N GLY A 129 -5.59 13.88 -12.19
CA GLY A 129 -5.15 15.10 -12.87
C GLY A 129 -3.63 15.24 -12.89
N SER A 130 -3.15 16.45 -12.66
CA SER A 130 -1.71 16.78 -12.63
C SER A 130 -0.96 16.12 -11.47
N GLN A 131 -1.66 15.62 -10.46
CA GLN A 131 -1.07 14.95 -9.31
C GLN A 131 -0.75 13.47 -9.58
N SER A 132 -1.23 12.93 -10.71
CA SER A 132 -0.95 11.55 -11.09
C SER A 132 0.53 11.33 -11.38
N VAL A 133 1.08 10.22 -10.89
CA VAL A 133 2.43 9.76 -11.23
C VAL A 133 2.60 9.55 -12.74
N THR A 134 1.52 9.21 -13.46
CA THR A 134 1.54 9.06 -14.92
C THR A 134 1.86 10.36 -15.66
N LYS A 135 1.68 11.51 -15.02
CA LYS A 135 2.06 12.83 -15.54
C LYS A 135 3.36 13.34 -14.94
N ARG A 136 3.59 13.10 -13.65
CA ARG A 136 4.77 13.58 -12.93
C ARG A 136 6.03 12.77 -13.23
N MET A 137 5.90 11.46 -13.45
CA MET A 137 6.98 10.53 -13.77
C MET A 137 6.54 9.54 -14.85
N LYS A 138 6.21 10.07 -16.02
CA LYS A 138 5.68 9.31 -17.14
C LYS A 138 6.57 8.13 -17.53
N GLU A 139 7.86 8.27 -17.39
CA GLU A 139 8.86 7.27 -17.78
C GLU A 139 8.78 5.96 -17.01
N ILE A 140 8.24 5.98 -15.78
CA ILE A 140 8.08 4.76 -14.96
C ILE A 140 6.69 4.16 -15.08
N CYS A 141 5.79 4.72 -15.87
CA CYS A 141 4.41 4.30 -15.99
C CYS A 141 4.15 3.69 -17.37
N VAL A 142 3.39 2.61 -17.41
CA VAL A 142 3.01 1.94 -18.65
C VAL A 142 1.51 1.67 -18.69
N PRO A 143 0.85 1.94 -19.84
CA PRO A 143 -0.50 1.47 -20.08
C PRO A 143 -0.44 0.01 -20.52
N TYR A 144 -1.30 -0.83 -19.98
CA TYR A 144 -1.47 -2.21 -20.41
C TYR A 144 -2.96 -2.60 -20.31
N LYS A 145 -3.51 -3.08 -21.41
CA LYS A 145 -4.94 -3.32 -21.54
C LYS A 145 -5.75 -2.04 -21.23
N ARG A 146 -6.58 -2.05 -20.21
CA ARG A 146 -7.41 -0.90 -19.82
C ARG A 146 -6.91 -0.14 -18.59
N GLU A 147 -5.74 -0.51 -18.10
CA GLU A 147 -5.18 0.00 -16.85
C GLU A 147 -3.78 0.57 -17.04
N TYR A 148 -3.32 1.29 -16.03
CA TYR A 148 -1.95 1.79 -15.91
C TYR A 148 -1.21 1.05 -14.80
N PHE A 149 0.09 0.89 -14.97
CA PHE A 149 0.98 0.23 -14.02
C PHE A 149 2.29 1.00 -13.90
N LEU A 150 2.92 0.94 -12.72
CA LEU A 150 4.33 1.20 -12.64
C LEU A 150 5.09 0.10 -13.40
N ASN A 151 6.19 0.47 -14.05
CA ASN A 151 7.02 -0.48 -14.80
C ASN A 151 8.10 -1.07 -13.87
N PRO A 152 7.98 -2.34 -13.43
CA PRO A 152 8.99 -2.94 -12.57
C PRO A 152 10.39 -3.03 -13.20
N GLY A 153 10.47 -3.00 -14.52
CA GLY A 153 11.73 -3.04 -15.26
C GLY A 153 12.45 -1.70 -15.39
N HIS A 154 11.81 -0.59 -15.02
CA HIS A 154 12.47 0.70 -15.01
C HIS A 154 13.22 0.93 -13.69
N PRO A 155 14.52 1.30 -13.73
CA PRO A 155 15.33 1.45 -12.52
C PRO A 155 14.78 2.45 -11.50
N ALA A 156 14.09 3.50 -11.94
CA ALA A 156 13.53 4.54 -11.07
C ALA A 156 12.25 4.11 -10.34
N THR A 157 11.63 2.99 -10.71
CA THR A 157 10.39 2.52 -10.05
C THR A 157 10.61 2.18 -8.59
N LYS A 158 11.68 1.44 -8.26
CA LYS A 158 12.00 1.11 -6.87
C LYS A 158 12.30 2.35 -6.02
N GLU A 159 12.92 3.35 -6.61
CA GLU A 159 13.22 4.62 -5.92
C GLU A 159 11.95 5.42 -5.64
N TYR A 160 11.02 5.44 -6.60
CA TYR A 160 9.72 6.07 -6.41
C TYR A 160 8.92 5.41 -5.29
N LEU A 161 8.82 4.09 -5.30
CA LEU A 161 8.16 3.33 -4.24
C LEU A 161 8.84 3.55 -2.88
N MET A 162 10.17 3.60 -2.86
CA MET A 162 10.93 3.84 -1.63
C MET A 162 10.65 5.22 -1.04
N LYS A 163 10.44 6.25 -1.86
CA LYS A 163 10.06 7.60 -1.37
C LYS A 163 8.73 7.56 -0.62
N LEU A 164 7.73 6.84 -1.15
CA LEU A 164 6.44 6.65 -0.47
C LEU A 164 6.59 5.86 0.83
N VAL A 165 7.35 4.78 0.79
CA VAL A 165 7.64 3.95 1.98
C VAL A 165 8.36 4.78 3.05
N ARG A 166 9.28 5.64 2.64
CA ARG A 166 9.99 6.55 3.56
C ARG A 166 9.05 7.53 4.25
N GLU A 167 8.09 8.10 3.53
CA GLU A 167 7.06 8.96 4.16
C GLU A 167 6.32 8.20 5.26
N VAL A 168 5.92 6.96 4.99
CA VAL A 168 5.14 6.14 5.91
C VAL A 168 5.99 5.68 7.10
N VAL A 169 7.16 5.09 6.86
CA VAL A 169 7.98 4.49 7.92
C VAL A 169 8.63 5.57 8.79
N SER A 170 9.16 6.64 8.20
CA SER A 170 9.82 7.69 8.99
C SER A 170 8.83 8.65 9.66
N GLY A 171 7.65 8.85 9.08
CA GLY A 171 6.65 9.80 9.57
C GLY A 171 5.63 9.21 10.55
N TYR A 172 5.54 7.89 10.66
CA TYR A 172 4.48 7.20 11.42
C TYR A 172 5.03 6.06 12.26
N ASP A 173 4.34 5.77 13.36
CA ASP A 173 4.64 4.64 14.24
C ASP A 173 3.94 3.35 13.76
N VAL A 174 4.17 2.98 12.50
CA VAL A 174 3.67 1.72 11.96
C VAL A 174 4.44 0.54 12.55
N ASP A 175 3.75 -0.56 12.82
CA ASP A 175 4.35 -1.81 13.28
C ASP A 175 4.91 -2.62 12.11
N GLY A 176 4.39 -2.37 10.91
CA GLY A 176 4.82 -3.02 9.68
C GLY A 176 4.39 -2.26 8.46
N VAL A 177 4.96 -2.66 7.32
CA VAL A 177 4.51 -2.28 5.98
C VAL A 177 4.23 -3.54 5.19
N HIS A 178 3.11 -3.55 4.49
CA HIS A 178 2.66 -4.67 3.69
C HIS A 178 2.51 -4.25 2.24
N PHE A 179 3.21 -4.93 1.33
CA PHE A 179 3.21 -4.62 -0.09
C PHE A 179 2.34 -5.60 -0.85
N ASP A 180 1.30 -5.05 -1.48
CA ASP A 180 0.34 -5.80 -2.27
C ASP A 180 0.53 -5.50 -3.76
N TYR A 181 0.20 -6.48 -4.61
CA TYR A 181 0.36 -6.39 -6.06
C TYR A 181 1.78 -6.02 -6.50
N LEU A 182 2.79 -6.46 -5.75
CA LEU A 182 4.20 -6.29 -6.11
C LEU A 182 4.58 -7.38 -7.13
N ARG A 183 4.00 -7.27 -8.29
CA ARG A 183 4.12 -8.23 -9.40
C ARG A 183 3.76 -7.60 -10.72
N TYR A 184 4.17 -8.23 -11.81
CA TYR A 184 3.63 -7.90 -13.14
C TYR A 184 2.14 -8.25 -13.19
N PRO A 185 1.36 -7.58 -14.07
CA PRO A 185 -0.04 -7.95 -14.30
C PRO A 185 -0.18 -9.40 -14.74
N GLU A 186 -1.31 -10.01 -14.45
CA GLU A 186 -1.62 -11.35 -14.93
C GLU A 186 -1.67 -11.37 -16.46
N ASN A 187 -1.23 -12.49 -17.03
CA ASN A 187 -1.16 -12.68 -18.49
C ASN A 187 -0.43 -11.53 -19.21
N ALA A 188 0.78 -11.22 -18.76
CA ALA A 188 1.57 -10.11 -19.24
C ALA A 188 2.62 -10.42 -20.33
N PRO A 189 2.41 -11.37 -21.29
CA PRO A 189 3.42 -11.60 -22.34
C PRO A 189 3.64 -10.37 -23.22
N LEU A 190 2.61 -9.53 -23.36
CA LEU A 190 2.63 -8.29 -24.15
C LEU A 190 2.81 -7.03 -23.31
N PHE A 191 3.21 -7.15 -22.04
CA PHE A 191 3.51 -6.01 -21.20
C PHE A 191 4.57 -5.13 -21.86
N PRO A 192 4.38 -3.81 -21.97
CA PRO A 192 5.21 -2.96 -22.82
C PRO A 192 6.54 -2.55 -22.18
N ASP A 193 7.37 -3.53 -21.85
CA ASP A 193 8.69 -3.35 -21.23
C ASP A 193 9.88 -3.76 -22.12
N LYS A 194 9.64 -3.96 -23.41
CA LYS A 194 10.69 -4.40 -24.36
C LYS A 194 11.88 -3.46 -24.43
N TYR A 195 11.64 -2.17 -24.31
CA TYR A 195 12.72 -1.17 -24.34
C TYR A 195 13.65 -1.35 -23.14
N ASP A 196 13.08 -1.44 -21.95
CA ASP A 196 13.84 -1.63 -20.71
C ASP A 196 14.51 -3.00 -20.68
N PHE A 197 13.83 -4.04 -21.16
CA PHE A 197 14.42 -5.35 -21.31
C PHE A 197 15.68 -5.31 -22.18
N ARG A 198 15.60 -4.73 -23.37
CA ARG A 198 16.78 -4.60 -24.27
C ARG A 198 17.93 -3.88 -23.60
N ARG A 199 17.63 -2.87 -22.80
CA ARG A 199 18.64 -2.02 -22.14
C ARG A 199 19.25 -2.67 -20.89
N TYR A 200 18.47 -3.45 -20.14
CA TYR A 200 18.84 -3.88 -18.79
C TYR A 200 18.88 -5.40 -18.58
N ASN A 201 18.65 -6.22 -19.62
CA ASN A 201 18.58 -7.67 -19.44
C ASN A 201 19.90 -8.32 -19.01
N LYS A 202 21.04 -7.78 -19.39
CA LYS A 202 22.38 -8.32 -19.07
C LYS A 202 22.50 -9.82 -19.45
N GLY A 203 21.97 -10.21 -20.60
CA GLY A 203 22.02 -11.57 -21.09
C GLY A 203 20.98 -12.55 -20.52
N ARG A 204 20.08 -12.08 -19.66
CA ARG A 204 18.99 -12.89 -19.09
C ARG A 204 17.82 -13.02 -20.07
N THR A 205 17.05 -14.10 -19.93
CA THR A 205 15.74 -14.22 -20.60
C THR A 205 14.75 -13.20 -20.06
N LEU A 206 13.68 -12.91 -20.81
CA LEU A 206 12.63 -11.98 -20.38
C LEU A 206 12.02 -12.41 -19.04
N ASP A 207 11.71 -13.69 -18.87
CA ASP A 207 11.12 -14.20 -17.64
C ASP A 207 12.07 -14.08 -16.45
N GLN A 208 13.35 -14.40 -16.64
CA GLN A 208 14.34 -14.26 -15.57
C GLN A 208 14.53 -12.80 -15.19
N TRP A 209 14.65 -11.90 -16.16
CA TRP A 209 14.80 -10.47 -15.93
C TRP A 209 13.58 -9.88 -15.19
N ARG A 210 12.36 -10.26 -15.57
CA ARG A 210 11.15 -9.82 -14.87
C ARG A 210 11.09 -10.31 -13.42
N ARG A 211 11.41 -11.57 -13.17
CA ARG A 211 11.50 -12.09 -11.79
C ARG A 211 12.53 -11.34 -10.96
N ASP A 212 13.70 -11.10 -11.53
CA ASP A 212 14.76 -10.37 -10.86
C ASP A 212 14.38 -8.92 -10.57
N ASN A 213 13.62 -8.27 -11.44
CA ASN A 213 13.11 -6.91 -11.21
C ASN A 213 12.24 -6.85 -9.97
N ILE A 214 11.32 -7.78 -9.80
CA ILE A 214 10.48 -7.85 -8.58
C ILE A 214 11.33 -8.14 -7.35
N SER A 215 12.22 -9.11 -7.42
CA SER A 215 13.13 -9.46 -6.31
C SER A 215 14.01 -8.26 -5.90
N GLU A 216 14.46 -7.47 -6.87
CA GLU A 216 15.27 -6.28 -6.61
C GLU A 216 14.46 -5.18 -5.92
N ILE A 217 13.22 -4.95 -6.34
CA ILE A 217 12.32 -3.98 -5.69
C ILE A 217 12.09 -4.40 -4.23
N VAL A 218 11.76 -5.66 -3.99
CA VAL A 218 11.55 -6.20 -2.63
C VAL A 218 12.80 -5.99 -1.77
N ARG A 219 13.96 -6.37 -2.29
CA ARG A 219 15.23 -6.25 -1.57
C ARG A 219 15.57 -4.80 -1.24
N TYR A 220 15.38 -3.90 -2.21
CA TYR A 220 15.65 -2.48 -2.06
C TYR A 220 14.78 -1.85 -0.97
N ILE A 221 13.48 -2.12 -1.01
CA ILE A 221 12.53 -1.61 -0.02
C ILE A 221 12.80 -2.22 1.36
N TYR A 222 13.02 -3.54 1.44
CA TYR A 222 13.32 -4.22 2.69
C TYR A 222 14.55 -3.62 3.38
N LYS A 223 15.64 -3.47 2.65
CA LYS A 223 16.88 -2.85 3.17
C LYS A 223 16.63 -1.42 3.63
N GLY A 224 15.89 -0.64 2.87
CA GLY A 224 15.54 0.74 3.21
C GLY A 224 14.72 0.83 4.50
N VAL A 225 13.70 0.00 4.65
CA VAL A 225 12.89 -0.06 5.87
C VAL A 225 13.73 -0.44 7.08
N LYS A 226 14.53 -1.51 6.97
CA LYS A 226 15.37 -1.99 8.07
C LYS A 226 16.48 -1.02 8.47
N ALA A 227 16.97 -0.22 7.51
CA ALA A 227 17.94 0.86 7.81
C ALA A 227 17.29 2.02 8.58
N MET A 228 16.02 2.32 8.31
CA MET A 228 15.29 3.38 9.02
C MET A 228 14.81 2.94 10.40
N LYS A 229 14.09 1.81 10.46
CA LYS A 229 13.48 1.25 11.67
C LYS A 229 13.54 -0.27 11.62
N PRO A 230 14.57 -0.91 12.20
CA PRO A 230 14.78 -2.36 12.07
C PRO A 230 13.66 -3.20 12.70
N TRP A 231 12.87 -2.64 13.62
CA TRP A 231 11.72 -3.33 14.24
C TRP A 231 10.46 -3.33 13.39
N VAL A 232 10.38 -2.51 12.33
CA VAL A 232 9.22 -2.47 11.44
C VAL A 232 9.21 -3.74 10.58
N LYS A 233 8.12 -4.49 10.66
CA LYS A 233 7.91 -5.72 9.89
C LYS A 233 7.68 -5.38 8.42
N VAL A 234 8.20 -6.21 7.54
CA VAL A 234 7.99 -6.09 6.09
C VAL A 234 7.34 -7.37 5.59
N SER A 235 6.22 -7.26 4.91
CA SER A 235 5.50 -8.40 4.34
C SER A 235 5.00 -8.10 2.93
N THR A 236 4.78 -9.16 2.16
CA THR A 236 4.23 -9.11 0.79
C THR A 236 3.21 -10.22 0.61
N CYS A 237 2.33 -10.09 -0.38
CA CYS A 237 1.46 -11.17 -0.87
C CYS A 237 1.46 -11.21 -2.40
#